data_5f3dbbcc63ace800b40c202843c8e86c
#
_entry.id   5f3dbbcc63ace800b40c202843c8e86c
#
_cell.length_a   1.000
_cell.length_b   1.000
_cell.length_c   1.000
_cell.angle_alpha   90.00
_cell.angle_beta   90.00
_cell.angle_gamma   90.00
#
_symmetry.space_group_name_H-M   'P 1'
#
loop_
_entity.id
_entity.type
_entity.pdbx_description
1 polymer ?
#
loop_
_entity_poly.entity_id
_entity_poly.type
_entity_poly.pdbx_seq_one_letter_code
_entity_poly.pdbx_strand_id
1 'polypeptide(L)'
;MTDVLCPMVIQPSVQLSSRLGEVAMYTGTLIAVFMLVFSLRRCSTITHPSSPFCNEIRMGFMTTSPFSIPAGARRIDPARQRAVALKADGSVDDNNRVEIGPTPLAFAEWAQLGLEAPHLPTLRQYRLQRIVDQLVARDLGGILLFDPLNIRYATDTTNMQLWTTHNPARACFVAASGHVVLWDFHGCDHLSAHLPLVTELRSGASFFFFETGEHTERHARHFASQIDELLRQHAGTNRRLAVDRIEVAGLRALDALAVEICSGQEVTEFARMIKGPDEIKAMRCAVASCEASIAEMHQALRAGATENDIWAALHSGNIRRGGEWIETRILSSGPRTNPWFQESGPRVLNDGDLLSFDTDLIGTYGMCVDMSRSWICGGLEPTAEQKRLYRIAHDHIIHNTELIKPGVRFTELTAKAHRLPESCRAQRYGVLYHGVGLCDEYPSIRYPEDLESYGYEGELQPGMALCVEAYVGEVGGQDGIKLENQLLVTQTGYELLTHYPFDDSFLLDTKPTP
;
A
#
# COMPACT_ATOMS: atom_id res chain seq x y z
N MET A 1 -30.14 -28.99 -45.35
CA MET A 1 -31.60 -29.08 -45.33
C MET A 1 -32.05 -28.56 -43.99
N THR A 2 -32.54 -27.36 -44.10
CA THR A 2 -33.66 -26.65 -43.46
C THR A 2 -33.48 -26.34 -41.97
N ASP A 3 -33.06 -25.14 -41.65
CA ASP A 3 -33.84 -23.94 -41.27
C ASP A 3 -34.99 -24.17 -40.27
N VAL A 4 -34.91 -23.52 -39.11
CA VAL A 4 -35.99 -22.65 -38.58
C VAL A 4 -35.43 -21.69 -37.53
N LEU A 5 -35.38 -20.40 -37.87
CA LEU A 5 -35.33 -19.23 -37.01
C LEU A 5 -36.70 -18.96 -36.40
N CYS A 6 -36.75 -18.55 -35.16
CA CYS A 6 -37.85 -17.75 -34.65
C CYS A 6 -37.36 -16.77 -33.59
N PRO A 7 -37.61 -15.44 -33.74
CA PRO A 7 -37.23 -14.43 -32.76
C PRO A 7 -38.40 -14.16 -31.79
N MET A 8 -38.09 -14.11 -30.50
CA MET A 8 -39.04 -13.64 -29.50
C MET A 8 -38.73 -12.17 -29.15
N VAL A 9 -39.64 -11.29 -29.51
CA VAL A 9 -39.72 -9.89 -29.12
C VAL A 9 -40.44 -9.84 -27.77
N ILE A 10 -39.81 -9.25 -26.75
CA ILE A 10 -40.48 -8.89 -25.49
C ILE A 10 -40.42 -7.37 -25.40
N GLN A 11 -41.56 -6.74 -25.43
CA GLN A 11 -41.79 -5.35 -25.01
C GLN A 11 -42.09 -5.31 -23.51
N PRO A 12 -41.55 -4.36 -22.76
CA PRO A 12 -42.05 -4.03 -21.44
C PRO A 12 -43.00 -2.81 -21.49
N SER A 13 -44.23 -3.01 -21.13
CA SER A 13 -45.14 -1.95 -20.73
C SER A 13 -45.03 -1.73 -19.22
N VAL A 14 -44.54 -0.58 -18.79
CA VAL A 14 -44.70 -0.10 -17.40
C VAL A 14 -45.45 1.20 -17.44
N GLN A 15 -46.67 1.16 -16.89
CA GLN A 15 -47.47 2.34 -16.59
C GLN A 15 -46.84 3.10 -15.41
N LEU A 16 -46.50 4.37 -15.63
CA LEU A 16 -46.24 5.33 -14.57
C LEU A 16 -47.59 5.84 -14.02
N SER A 17 -47.85 5.58 -12.76
CA SER A 17 -48.89 6.31 -12.00
C SER A 17 -48.22 7.40 -11.15
N SER A 18 -48.77 8.58 -11.32
CA SER A 18 -48.48 9.85 -10.69
C SER A 18 -48.45 9.80 -9.15
N ARG A 19 -47.32 10.17 -8.56
CA ARG A 19 -47.21 10.93 -7.30
C ARG A 19 -45.98 11.83 -7.36
N LEU A 20 -46.15 13.00 -7.95
CA LEU A 20 -45.31 14.17 -7.78
C LEU A 20 -46.05 15.13 -6.86
N GLY A 21 -45.52 15.29 -5.67
CA GLY A 21 -46.02 16.26 -4.71
C GLY A 21 -45.44 15.98 -3.33
N GLU A 22 -44.35 16.62 -2.98
CA GLU A 22 -43.76 16.84 -1.65
C GLU A 22 -42.26 16.56 -1.51
N VAL A 23 -41.44 16.97 -2.48
CA VAL A 23 -39.97 17.10 -2.25
C VAL A 23 -39.40 18.36 -2.95
N ALA A 24 -40.13 19.47 -2.89
CA ALA A 24 -39.69 20.73 -3.52
C ALA A 24 -39.60 21.90 -2.53
N MET A 25 -39.23 21.69 -1.27
CA MET A 25 -39.08 22.81 -0.31
C MET A 25 -37.83 22.78 0.58
N TYR A 26 -36.80 21.99 0.25
CA TYR A 26 -35.53 22.01 1.03
C TYR A 26 -34.27 22.27 0.22
N THR A 27 -34.36 22.49 -1.08
CA THR A 27 -33.20 22.83 -1.92
C THR A 27 -33.09 24.30 -2.33
N GLY A 28 -34.04 25.13 -1.94
CA GLY A 28 -34.05 26.56 -2.29
C GLY A 28 -33.25 27.47 -1.37
N THR A 29 -32.87 27.03 -0.19
CA THR A 29 -32.29 27.92 0.84
C THR A 29 -30.76 27.83 0.93
N LEU A 30 -30.12 26.82 0.34
CA LEU A 30 -28.64 26.69 0.36
C LEU A 30 -27.92 27.34 -0.82
N ILE A 31 -28.64 27.70 -1.90
CA ILE A 31 -28.03 28.39 -3.06
C ILE A 31 -28.06 29.92 -2.91
N ALA A 32 -28.92 30.45 -2.05
CA ALA A 32 -29.01 31.92 -1.81
C ALA A 32 -27.92 32.44 -0.86
N VAL A 33 -27.25 31.63 -0.08
CA VAL A 33 -26.20 32.06 0.86
C VAL A 33 -24.81 32.11 0.20
N PHE A 34 -24.60 31.42 -0.92
CA PHE A 34 -23.30 31.43 -1.62
C PHE A 34 -23.15 32.53 -2.70
N MET A 35 -24.23 33.23 -3.07
CA MET A 35 -24.20 34.31 -4.05
C MET A 35 -24.20 35.74 -3.43
N LEU A 36 -24.32 35.87 -2.12
CA LEU A 36 -24.38 37.18 -1.45
C LEU A 36 -23.04 37.67 -0.89
N VAL A 37 -21.96 36.93 -1.04
CA VAL A 37 -20.62 37.31 -0.55
C VAL A 37 -19.73 37.90 -1.65
N PHE A 38 -20.16 37.87 -2.92
CA PHE A 38 -19.34 38.39 -4.05
C PHE A 38 -19.83 39.68 -4.72
N SER A 39 -20.84 40.38 -4.16
CA SER A 39 -21.42 41.54 -4.82
C SER A 39 -21.34 42.91 -4.07
N LEU A 40 -20.47 43.05 -3.09
CA LEU A 40 -20.28 44.34 -2.42
C LEU A 40 -18.79 44.66 -2.24
N ARG A 41 -18.14 45.06 -3.33
CA ARG A 41 -16.99 46.01 -3.32
C ARG A 41 -16.79 46.59 -4.71
N ARG A 42 -17.62 47.59 -5.03
CA ARG A 42 -17.25 48.70 -5.91
C ARG A 42 -17.75 49.99 -5.31
N CYS A 43 -16.84 50.97 -5.30
CA CYS A 43 -16.99 52.39 -5.03
C CYS A 43 -16.61 52.84 -3.62
N SER A 44 -15.39 53.40 -3.51
CA SER A 44 -15.25 54.83 -3.33
C SER A 44 -13.76 55.23 -3.27
N THR A 45 -13.40 56.07 -4.20
CA THR A 45 -12.17 56.89 -4.23
C THR A 45 -12.18 57.88 -3.06
N ILE A 46 -11.11 57.87 -2.25
CA ILE A 46 -10.68 59.03 -1.47
C ILE A 46 -9.15 59.10 -1.57
N THR A 47 -8.70 60.20 -2.15
CA THR A 47 -7.31 60.67 -2.19
C THR A 47 -6.94 61.30 -0.84
N HIS A 48 -5.78 60.93 -0.26
CA HIS A 48 -4.76 61.84 0.26
C HIS A 48 -3.47 61.11 0.73
N PRO A 49 -2.35 61.77 0.78
CA PRO A 49 -1.04 61.23 0.48
C PRO A 49 -0.13 61.01 1.70
N SER A 50 1.03 60.41 1.42
CA SER A 50 2.23 60.34 2.26
C SER A 50 2.31 59.19 3.31
N SER A 51 2.90 58.08 2.84
CA SER A 51 3.86 57.30 3.64
C SER A 51 4.74 56.46 2.68
N PRO A 52 6.05 56.54 2.77
CA PRO A 52 6.97 55.89 1.84
C PRO A 52 7.35 54.50 2.34
N PHE A 53 6.51 53.48 2.10
CA PHE A 53 6.87 52.07 2.19
C PHE A 53 5.85 51.22 1.39
N CYS A 54 5.81 51.47 0.07
CA CYS A 54 5.23 50.51 -0.84
C CYS A 54 6.36 50.00 -1.75
N ASN A 55 7.12 49.02 -1.28
CA ASN A 55 7.90 48.22 -2.20
C ASN A 55 6.91 47.43 -3.03
N GLU A 56 6.82 47.78 -4.30
CA GLU A 56 6.17 47.01 -5.35
C GLU A 56 6.69 45.57 -5.30
N ILE A 57 5.87 44.66 -4.83
CA ILE A 57 6.00 43.28 -5.21
C ILE A 57 5.56 43.24 -6.68
N ARG A 58 6.48 43.55 -7.58
CA ARG A 58 6.43 43.06 -8.94
C ARG A 58 6.54 41.55 -8.82
N MET A 59 5.43 40.85 -8.88
CA MET A 59 5.42 39.47 -9.37
C MET A 59 5.92 39.55 -10.82
N GLY A 60 7.24 39.55 -10.95
CA GLY A 60 7.88 39.16 -12.17
C GLY A 60 7.53 37.68 -12.34
N PHE A 61 6.53 37.38 -13.15
CA PHE A 61 6.47 36.09 -13.82
C PHE A 61 7.78 35.99 -14.59
N MET A 62 8.80 35.45 -13.93
CA MET A 62 9.95 34.94 -14.65
C MET A 62 9.40 33.80 -15.51
N THR A 63 9.24 34.08 -16.79
CA THR A 63 9.08 33.14 -17.87
C THR A 63 10.40 32.39 -18.08
N THR A 64 10.98 31.85 -17.03
CA THR A 64 11.95 30.76 -17.14
C THR A 64 11.09 29.52 -17.35
N SER A 65 11.11 29.02 -18.57
CA SER A 65 10.54 27.73 -18.89
C SER A 65 10.87 26.76 -17.73
N PRO A 66 9.89 26.09 -17.09
CA PRO A 66 10.17 25.11 -16.05
C PRO A 66 11.01 23.93 -16.58
N PHE A 67 11.35 23.96 -17.86
CA PHE A 67 12.11 22.95 -18.58
C PHE A 67 13.52 23.35 -18.98
N SER A 68 14.02 24.52 -18.58
CA SER A 68 15.44 24.81 -18.70
C SER A 68 16.20 24.18 -17.53
N ILE A 69 16.12 22.85 -17.42
CA ILE A 69 17.13 22.09 -16.69
C ILE A 69 18.37 22.16 -17.60
N PRO A 70 19.50 22.73 -17.17
CA PRO A 70 20.73 22.63 -17.93
C PRO A 70 20.97 21.14 -18.23
N ALA A 71 21.44 20.84 -19.44
CA ALA A 71 21.93 19.51 -19.77
C ALA A 71 23.10 19.20 -18.83
N GLY A 72 22.82 18.59 -17.70
CA GLY A 72 23.75 18.28 -16.63
C GLY A 72 22.98 17.88 -15.38
N ALA A 73 23.25 16.69 -14.90
CA ALA A 73 22.72 16.16 -13.66
C ALA A 73 22.88 17.20 -12.54
N ARG A 74 21.78 17.61 -11.91
CA ARG A 74 21.88 18.28 -10.61
C ARG A 74 22.34 17.23 -9.61
N ARG A 75 23.59 17.31 -9.21
CA ARG A 75 24.03 16.61 -7.99
C ARG A 75 23.24 17.16 -6.82
N ILE A 76 22.88 16.28 -5.89
CA ILE A 76 22.29 16.67 -4.61
C ILE A 76 23.17 17.75 -4.00
N ASP A 77 22.62 18.95 -3.80
CA ASP A 77 23.35 20.06 -3.18
C ASP A 77 23.56 19.78 -1.68
N PRO A 78 24.80 19.55 -1.22
CA PRO A 78 25.04 19.28 0.20
C PRO A 78 24.54 20.41 1.12
N ALA A 79 24.46 21.64 0.63
CA ALA A 79 23.93 22.76 1.41
C ALA A 79 22.42 22.66 1.69
N ARG A 80 21.70 21.81 0.95
CA ARG A 80 20.26 21.53 1.15
C ARG A 80 20.00 20.34 2.05
N GLN A 81 21.04 19.59 2.45
CA GLN A 81 20.87 18.57 3.47
C GLN A 81 20.47 19.19 4.80
N ARG A 82 19.59 18.52 5.53
CA ARG A 82 19.26 18.93 6.91
C ARG A 82 20.42 18.56 7.80
N ALA A 83 21.19 19.57 8.23
CA ALA A 83 22.37 19.40 9.07
C ALA A 83 22.08 18.80 10.47
N VAL A 84 20.83 18.77 10.88
CA VAL A 84 20.38 18.38 12.22
C VAL A 84 19.74 17.00 12.30
N ALA A 85 19.89 16.16 11.26
CA ALA A 85 19.39 14.79 11.30
C ALA A 85 20.20 13.86 12.21
N LEU A 86 21.41 14.26 12.57
CA LEU A 86 22.32 13.53 13.47
C LEU A 86 22.69 14.40 14.67
N LYS A 87 22.83 13.76 15.84
CA LYS A 87 23.42 14.36 17.03
C LYS A 87 24.93 14.55 16.85
N ALA A 88 25.56 15.31 17.75
CA ALA A 88 26.99 15.58 17.71
C ALA A 88 27.88 14.31 17.77
N ASP A 89 27.39 13.24 18.35
CA ASP A 89 28.05 11.93 18.44
C ASP A 89 27.84 11.05 17.19
N GLY A 90 27.12 11.55 16.18
CA GLY A 90 26.82 10.83 14.95
C GLY A 90 25.59 9.92 15.03
N SER A 91 24.93 9.81 16.17
CA SER A 91 23.69 9.06 16.30
C SER A 91 22.50 9.82 15.68
N VAL A 92 21.45 9.10 15.32
CA VAL A 92 20.23 9.69 14.74
C VAL A 92 19.57 10.62 15.77
N ASP A 93 19.23 11.82 15.35
CA ASP A 93 18.44 12.75 16.14
C ASP A 93 16.95 12.54 15.82
N ASP A 94 16.26 11.81 16.69
CA ASP A 94 14.84 11.46 16.52
C ASP A 94 13.90 12.67 16.50
N ASN A 95 14.33 13.83 17.04
CA ASN A 95 13.56 15.07 16.96
C ASN A 95 13.72 15.80 15.61
N ASN A 96 14.78 15.50 14.88
CA ASN A 96 15.15 16.21 13.67
C ASN A 96 15.45 15.30 12.48
N ARG A 97 15.09 14.01 12.55
CA ARG A 97 15.33 13.10 11.42
C ARG A 97 14.60 13.55 10.15
N VAL A 98 15.17 13.25 9.02
CA VAL A 98 14.64 13.62 7.70
C VAL A 98 13.72 12.54 7.12
N GLU A 99 13.89 11.29 7.52
CA GLU A 99 13.03 10.19 7.09
C GLU A 99 11.81 10.03 8.02
N ILE A 100 10.72 9.53 7.47
CA ILE A 100 9.66 8.90 8.26
C ILE A 100 10.26 7.63 8.87
N GLY A 101 10.07 7.45 10.16
CA GLY A 101 10.66 6.29 10.81
C GLY A 101 10.24 6.12 12.27
N PRO A 102 10.80 5.09 12.93
CA PRO A 102 10.41 4.69 14.27
C PRO A 102 10.58 5.82 15.28
N THR A 103 9.70 5.83 16.26
CA THR A 103 9.73 6.76 17.39
C THR A 103 10.52 6.16 18.57
N PRO A 104 10.90 6.97 19.58
CA PRO A 104 11.50 6.45 20.81
C PRO A 104 10.65 5.36 21.49
N LEU A 105 9.32 5.43 21.38
CA LEU A 105 8.42 4.39 21.88
C LEU A 105 8.70 3.03 21.21
N ALA A 106 8.75 3.00 19.88
CA ALA A 106 9.02 1.78 19.12
C ALA A 106 10.38 1.18 19.50
N PHE A 107 11.43 1.98 19.56
CA PHE A 107 12.76 1.51 19.97
C PHE A 107 12.77 0.94 21.38
N ALA A 108 12.04 1.54 22.32
CA ALA A 108 11.95 1.03 23.69
C ALA A 108 11.22 -0.32 23.75
N GLU A 109 10.14 -0.49 23.00
CA GLU A 109 9.40 -1.76 22.89
C GLU A 109 10.25 -2.85 22.23
N TRP A 110 10.95 -2.54 21.14
CA TRP A 110 11.84 -3.50 20.47
C TRP A 110 13.01 -3.94 21.36
N ALA A 111 13.60 -3.02 22.11
CA ALA A 111 14.67 -3.36 23.04
C ALA A 111 14.20 -4.34 24.14
N GLN A 112 12.96 -4.21 24.62
CA GLN A 112 12.36 -5.15 25.59
C GLN A 112 12.15 -6.54 24.97
N LEU A 113 11.88 -6.61 23.67
CA LEU A 113 11.71 -7.85 22.92
C LEU A 113 13.05 -8.43 22.39
N GLY A 114 14.17 -7.73 22.62
CA GLY A 114 15.48 -8.15 22.10
C GLY A 114 15.62 -8.03 20.58
N LEU A 115 14.81 -7.19 19.94
CA LEU A 115 14.85 -6.98 18.50
C LEU A 115 15.93 -5.96 18.12
N GLU A 116 16.58 -6.21 16.98
CA GLU A 116 17.57 -5.32 16.39
C GLU A 116 16.94 -4.48 15.27
N ALA A 117 17.16 -3.18 15.30
CA ALA A 117 16.81 -2.30 14.19
C ALA A 117 17.64 -2.64 12.93
N PRO A 118 17.11 -2.46 11.71
CA PRO A 118 17.84 -2.71 10.49
C PRO A 118 18.97 -1.71 10.28
N HIS A 119 20.05 -2.14 9.63
CA HIS A 119 21.08 -1.24 9.13
C HIS A 119 20.64 -0.70 7.76
N LEU A 120 20.07 0.51 7.73
CA LEU A 120 19.45 1.10 6.54
C LEU A 120 20.39 1.20 5.31
N PRO A 121 21.67 1.56 5.44
CA PRO A 121 22.57 1.55 4.28
C PRO A 121 22.69 0.19 3.60
N THR A 122 22.78 -0.90 4.35
CA THR A 122 22.83 -2.27 3.81
C THR A 122 21.51 -2.69 3.20
N LEU A 123 20.39 -2.36 3.85
CA LEU A 123 19.04 -2.60 3.33
C LEU A 123 18.84 -1.92 1.97
N ARG A 124 19.17 -0.62 1.87
CA ARG A 124 19.07 0.16 0.63
C ARG A 124 19.92 -0.42 -0.49
N GLN A 125 21.18 -0.76 -0.19
CA GLN A 125 22.09 -1.38 -1.15
C GLN A 125 21.56 -2.73 -1.65
N TYR A 126 21.04 -3.56 -0.75
CA TYR A 126 20.46 -4.85 -1.09
C TYR A 126 19.27 -4.68 -2.06
N ARG A 127 18.33 -3.81 -1.75
CA ARG A 127 17.15 -3.55 -2.59
C ARG A 127 17.52 -3.08 -3.99
N LEU A 128 18.43 -2.11 -4.08
CA LEU A 128 18.91 -1.61 -5.38
C LEU A 128 19.59 -2.74 -6.18
N GLN A 129 20.43 -3.56 -5.53
CA GLN A 129 21.09 -4.68 -6.19
C GLN A 129 20.07 -5.70 -6.70
N ARG A 130 19.00 -5.99 -5.95
CA ARG A 130 17.93 -6.88 -6.42
C ARG A 130 17.26 -6.38 -7.69
N ILE A 131 17.02 -5.08 -7.82
CA ILE A 131 16.49 -4.49 -9.06
C ILE A 131 17.49 -4.68 -10.19
N VAL A 132 18.76 -4.32 -9.98
CA VAL A 132 19.82 -4.44 -10.99
C VAL A 132 19.97 -5.89 -11.46
N ASP A 133 19.95 -6.86 -10.55
CA ASP A 133 20.03 -8.28 -10.89
C ASP A 133 18.88 -8.71 -11.81
N GLN A 134 17.66 -8.23 -11.55
CA GLN A 134 16.51 -8.52 -12.40
C GLN A 134 16.61 -7.85 -13.78
N LEU A 135 17.16 -6.63 -13.85
CA LEU A 135 17.41 -5.94 -15.13
C LEU A 135 18.43 -6.69 -15.98
N VAL A 136 19.54 -7.08 -15.38
CA VAL A 136 20.60 -7.84 -16.05
C VAL A 136 20.10 -9.21 -16.53
N ALA A 137 19.38 -9.94 -15.66
CA ALA A 137 18.85 -11.27 -15.99
C ALA A 137 17.86 -11.27 -17.16
N ARG A 138 17.17 -10.12 -17.41
CA ARG A 138 16.19 -9.95 -18.48
C ARG A 138 16.71 -9.17 -19.68
N ASP A 139 17.99 -8.84 -19.71
CA ASP A 139 18.61 -8.00 -20.74
C ASP A 139 17.86 -6.67 -20.93
N LEU A 140 17.61 -5.95 -19.83
CA LEU A 140 16.93 -4.65 -19.84
C LEU A 140 17.97 -3.53 -19.66
N GLY A 141 17.81 -2.41 -20.37
CA GLY A 141 18.67 -1.24 -20.22
C GLY A 141 18.44 -0.48 -18.92
N GLY A 142 17.22 -0.57 -18.38
CA GLY A 142 16.85 0.06 -17.13
C GLY A 142 15.38 -0.16 -16.81
N ILE A 143 14.94 0.41 -15.68
CA ILE A 143 13.54 0.46 -15.27
C ILE A 143 13.12 1.89 -14.94
N LEU A 144 11.91 2.25 -15.33
CA LEU A 144 11.24 3.50 -15.00
C LEU A 144 10.08 3.20 -14.04
N LEU A 145 10.11 3.81 -12.87
CA LEU A 145 9.19 3.59 -11.78
C LEU A 145 8.36 4.85 -11.53
N PHE A 146 7.04 4.70 -11.47
CA PHE A 146 6.08 5.70 -11.04
C PHE A 146 5.27 5.27 -9.83
N ASP A 147 5.28 3.97 -9.53
CA ASP A 147 4.64 3.46 -8.32
C ASP A 147 5.42 3.92 -7.08
N PRO A 148 4.76 4.58 -6.10
CA PRO A 148 5.45 5.08 -4.91
C PRO A 148 6.16 4.00 -4.10
N LEU A 149 5.60 2.77 -4.05
CA LEU A 149 6.21 1.64 -3.34
C LEU A 149 7.47 1.17 -4.05
N ASN A 150 7.44 1.10 -5.40
CA ASN A 150 8.59 0.73 -6.20
C ASN A 150 9.70 1.80 -6.15
N ILE A 151 9.31 3.10 -6.17
CA ILE A 151 10.26 4.20 -5.94
C ILE A 151 10.90 4.07 -4.57
N ARG A 152 10.11 3.76 -3.53
CA ARG A 152 10.61 3.51 -2.19
C ARG A 152 11.55 2.30 -2.14
N TYR A 153 11.19 1.20 -2.78
CA TYR A 153 12.07 0.01 -2.83
C TYR A 153 13.43 0.33 -3.46
N ALA A 154 13.44 1.10 -4.55
CA ALA A 154 14.66 1.48 -5.26
C ALA A 154 15.54 2.48 -4.51
N THR A 155 14.95 3.40 -3.73
CA THR A 155 15.63 4.59 -3.20
C THR A 155 15.50 4.78 -1.71
N ASP A 156 14.51 4.16 -1.06
CA ASP A 156 14.05 4.37 0.32
C ASP A 156 13.52 5.80 0.58
N THR A 157 13.22 6.57 -0.47
CA THR A 157 12.56 7.87 -0.34
C THR A 157 11.05 7.74 -0.26
N THR A 158 10.43 8.49 0.63
CA THR A 158 8.98 8.55 0.78
C THR A 158 8.50 9.98 0.93
N ASN A 159 7.44 10.34 0.23
CA ASN A 159 6.78 11.64 0.35
C ASN A 159 5.38 11.56 -0.25
N MET A 160 4.36 11.87 0.55
CA MET A 160 2.96 11.89 0.13
C MET A 160 2.55 10.62 -0.65
N GLN A 161 2.88 9.42 -0.12
CA GLN A 161 2.73 8.15 -0.83
C GLN A 161 1.32 7.95 -1.38
N LEU A 162 0.27 8.17 -0.57
CA LEU A 162 -1.13 8.02 -1.00
C LEU A 162 -1.52 9.03 -2.08
N TRP A 163 -1.07 10.29 -1.96
CA TRP A 163 -1.36 11.32 -2.96
C TRP A 163 -0.68 10.99 -4.30
N THR A 164 0.55 10.48 -4.27
CA THR A 164 1.31 10.13 -5.48
C THR A 164 0.81 8.86 -6.17
N THR A 165 -0.02 8.04 -5.52
CA THR A 165 -0.65 6.89 -6.18
C THR A 165 -1.57 7.30 -7.33
N HIS A 166 -2.24 8.45 -7.24
CA HIS A 166 -3.15 8.96 -8.26
C HIS A 166 -2.70 10.29 -8.90
N ASN A 167 -1.60 10.88 -8.40
CA ASN A 167 -0.97 12.06 -8.97
C ASN A 167 0.52 11.76 -9.23
N PRO A 168 0.88 11.16 -10.39
CA PRO A 168 2.22 10.63 -10.64
C PRO A 168 3.24 11.76 -10.90
N ALA A 169 3.52 12.56 -9.87
CA ALA A 169 4.44 13.68 -9.90
C ALA A 169 5.90 13.30 -9.62
N ARG A 170 6.13 12.06 -9.14
CA ARG A 170 7.45 11.51 -8.87
C ARG A 170 7.74 10.36 -9.83
N ALA A 171 9.01 10.22 -10.21
CA ALA A 171 9.48 9.09 -11.01
C ALA A 171 10.91 8.71 -10.59
N CYS A 172 11.26 7.45 -10.78
CA CYS A 172 12.63 6.98 -10.59
C CYS A 172 13.08 6.15 -11.78
N PHE A 173 14.27 6.42 -12.29
CA PHE A 173 14.92 5.59 -13.29
C PHE A 173 16.11 4.89 -12.65
N VAL A 174 16.17 3.57 -12.82
CA VAL A 174 17.31 2.75 -12.40
C VAL A 174 17.88 2.08 -13.64
N ALA A 175 19.13 2.40 -13.98
CA ALA A 175 19.85 1.73 -15.06
C ALA A 175 20.36 0.35 -14.61
N ALA A 176 20.53 -0.58 -15.55
CA ALA A 176 21.17 -1.87 -15.29
C ALA A 176 22.61 -1.75 -14.76
N SER A 177 23.26 -0.59 -14.96
CA SER A 177 24.57 -0.24 -14.36
C SER A 177 24.49 0.18 -12.88
N GLY A 178 23.29 0.32 -12.30
CA GLY A 178 23.08 0.80 -10.94
C GLY A 178 23.01 2.33 -10.81
N HIS A 179 23.01 3.08 -11.91
CA HIS A 179 22.80 4.54 -11.86
C HIS A 179 21.31 4.84 -11.56
N VAL A 180 21.07 5.70 -10.56
CA VAL A 180 19.72 6.02 -10.08
C VAL A 180 19.42 7.50 -10.27
N VAL A 181 18.35 7.81 -10.98
CA VAL A 181 17.83 9.17 -11.16
C VAL A 181 16.45 9.26 -10.53
N LEU A 182 16.26 10.23 -9.65
CA LEU A 182 14.96 10.50 -9.01
C LEU A 182 14.44 11.86 -9.46
N TRP A 183 13.22 11.88 -10.00
CA TRP A 183 12.45 13.12 -10.19
C TRP A 183 11.55 13.33 -8.98
N ASP A 184 11.68 14.48 -8.36
CA ASP A 184 10.89 14.86 -7.19
C ASP A 184 10.23 16.22 -7.40
N PHE A 185 9.39 16.63 -6.46
CA PHE A 185 8.72 17.93 -6.49
C PHE A 185 9.72 19.08 -6.52
N HIS A 186 9.30 20.20 -7.10
CA HIS A 186 10.12 21.39 -7.14
C HIS A 186 10.51 21.85 -5.72
N GLY A 187 11.81 22.01 -5.49
CA GLY A 187 12.34 22.46 -4.20
C GLY A 187 12.34 21.40 -3.09
N CYS A 188 12.09 20.14 -3.39
CA CYS A 188 12.06 19.03 -2.41
C CYS A 188 13.35 18.21 -2.36
N ASP A 189 14.45 18.66 -2.95
CA ASP A 189 15.74 17.95 -2.98
C ASP A 189 16.20 17.52 -1.56
N HIS A 190 15.85 18.30 -0.53
CA HIS A 190 16.20 18.01 0.86
C HIS A 190 15.58 16.72 1.40
N LEU A 191 14.49 16.24 0.80
CA LEU A 191 13.84 14.99 1.21
C LEU A 191 14.65 13.75 0.81
N SER A 192 15.47 13.86 -0.23
CA SER A 192 16.26 12.75 -0.75
C SER A 192 17.78 12.97 -0.64
N ALA A 193 18.20 14.15 -0.13
CA ALA A 193 19.61 14.53 -0.08
C ALA A 193 20.48 13.64 0.84
N HIS A 194 19.85 12.93 1.78
CA HIS A 194 20.53 11.99 2.69
C HIS A 194 20.68 10.57 2.09
N LEU A 195 20.13 10.30 0.92
CA LEU A 195 20.10 8.97 0.29
C LEU A 195 21.29 8.83 -0.69
N PRO A 196 22.37 8.15 -0.30
CA PRO A 196 23.60 8.12 -1.09
C PRO A 196 23.48 7.32 -2.39
N LEU A 197 22.47 6.46 -2.52
CA LEU A 197 22.25 5.65 -3.73
C LEU A 197 21.52 6.43 -4.82
N VAL A 198 20.87 7.55 -4.52
CA VAL A 198 20.30 8.44 -5.51
C VAL A 198 21.44 9.25 -6.13
N THR A 199 21.82 8.89 -7.36
CA THR A 199 22.96 9.48 -8.03
C THR A 199 22.66 10.87 -8.56
N GLU A 200 21.42 11.09 -8.98
CA GLU A 200 20.98 12.32 -9.63
C GLU A 200 19.56 12.68 -9.21
N LEU A 201 19.34 13.96 -8.87
CA LEU A 201 18.00 14.51 -8.62
C LEU A 201 17.59 15.45 -9.76
N ARG A 202 16.39 15.23 -10.27
CA ARG A 202 15.74 16.07 -11.27
C ARG A 202 14.38 16.54 -10.78
N SER A 203 13.81 17.54 -11.47
CA SER A 203 12.42 17.95 -11.30
C SER A 203 11.68 17.87 -12.64
N GLY A 204 10.33 17.82 -12.61
CA GLY A 204 9.53 17.90 -13.82
C GLY A 204 9.21 16.57 -14.49
N ALA A 205 8.95 15.53 -13.71
CA ALA A 205 8.36 14.28 -14.22
C ALA A 205 6.85 14.40 -14.47
N SER A 206 6.24 15.52 -14.11
CA SER A 206 4.79 15.69 -14.19
C SER A 206 4.32 15.86 -15.63
N PHE A 207 3.47 14.96 -16.08
CA PHE A 207 2.74 15.05 -17.36
C PHE A 207 1.33 14.43 -17.22
N PHE A 208 0.69 14.67 -16.07
CA PHE A 208 -0.70 14.34 -15.85
C PHE A 208 -1.58 15.60 -15.86
N PHE A 209 -2.82 15.45 -16.28
CA PHE A 209 -3.68 16.59 -16.67
C PHE A 209 -3.94 17.58 -15.54
N PHE A 210 -4.06 17.11 -14.29
CA PHE A 210 -4.27 17.99 -13.13
C PHE A 210 -3.18 19.08 -13.00
N GLU A 211 -1.92 18.73 -13.25
CA GLU A 211 -0.80 19.68 -13.11
C GLU A 211 -0.48 20.41 -14.40
N THR A 212 -0.65 19.76 -15.56
CA THR A 212 -0.14 20.28 -16.83
C THR A 212 -1.21 20.74 -17.82
N GLY A 213 -2.48 20.41 -17.56
CA GLY A 213 -3.60 20.80 -18.40
C GLY A 213 -3.39 20.43 -19.87
N GLU A 214 -3.67 21.35 -20.78
CA GLU A 214 -3.49 21.18 -22.23
C GLU A 214 -2.04 20.96 -22.66
N HIS A 215 -1.07 21.15 -21.76
CA HIS A 215 0.34 20.98 -22.05
C HIS A 215 0.88 19.57 -21.77
N THR A 216 0.04 18.63 -21.33
CA THR A 216 0.40 17.26 -20.96
C THR A 216 1.29 16.57 -22.00
N GLU A 217 0.91 16.61 -23.28
CA GLU A 217 1.68 15.98 -24.38
C GLU A 217 3.09 16.60 -24.56
N ARG A 218 3.21 17.90 -24.33
CA ARG A 218 4.52 18.58 -24.40
C ARG A 218 5.43 18.14 -23.27
N HIS A 219 4.87 18.04 -22.05
CA HIS A 219 5.61 17.58 -20.87
C HIS A 219 6.03 16.14 -21.01
N ALA A 220 5.14 15.27 -21.48
CA ALA A 220 5.43 13.87 -21.74
C ALA A 220 6.59 13.69 -22.74
N ARG A 221 6.59 14.43 -23.87
CA ARG A 221 7.70 14.40 -24.83
C ARG A 221 9.02 14.88 -24.24
N HIS A 222 8.98 15.93 -23.42
CA HIS A 222 10.19 16.39 -22.74
C HIS A 222 10.74 15.36 -21.76
N PHE A 223 9.87 14.76 -20.94
CA PHE A 223 10.26 13.68 -20.03
C PHE A 223 10.82 12.48 -20.78
N ALA A 224 10.14 12.03 -21.84
CA ALA A 224 10.62 10.92 -22.67
C ALA A 224 12.00 11.19 -23.28
N SER A 225 12.32 12.45 -23.67
CA SER A 225 13.66 12.80 -24.17
C SER A 225 14.74 12.65 -23.10
N GLN A 226 14.42 12.92 -21.83
CA GLN A 226 15.35 12.68 -20.72
C GLN A 226 15.60 11.19 -20.51
N ILE A 227 14.55 10.35 -20.60
CA ILE A 227 14.70 8.90 -20.49
C ILE A 227 15.54 8.34 -21.65
N ASP A 228 15.33 8.82 -22.87
CA ASP A 228 16.12 8.45 -24.04
C ASP A 228 17.61 8.80 -23.87
N GLU A 229 17.91 9.98 -23.33
CA GLU A 229 19.25 10.39 -22.98
C GLU A 229 19.90 9.44 -21.96
N LEU A 230 19.18 9.12 -20.87
CA LEU A 230 19.65 8.23 -19.81
C LEU A 230 19.92 6.81 -20.33
N LEU A 231 19.04 6.27 -21.18
CA LEU A 231 19.27 4.97 -21.81
C LEU A 231 20.54 4.98 -22.67
N ARG A 232 20.77 6.01 -23.48
CA ARG A 232 21.99 6.13 -24.28
C ARG A 232 23.26 6.23 -23.42
N GLN A 233 23.19 6.94 -22.30
CA GLN A 233 24.33 7.13 -21.42
C GLN A 233 24.67 5.88 -20.60
N HIS A 234 23.66 5.15 -20.12
CA HIS A 234 23.85 4.09 -19.12
C HIS A 234 23.58 2.68 -19.63
N ALA A 235 22.88 2.54 -20.77
CA ALA A 235 22.54 1.25 -21.38
C ALA A 235 23.12 1.09 -22.82
N GLY A 236 23.77 2.11 -23.35
CA GLY A 236 24.38 2.07 -24.68
C GLY A 236 23.34 1.87 -25.80
N THR A 237 23.41 0.75 -26.48
CA THR A 237 22.46 0.41 -27.57
C THR A 237 21.23 -0.34 -27.07
N ASN A 238 21.17 -0.76 -25.81
CA ASN A 238 20.01 -1.44 -25.26
C ASN A 238 18.86 -0.46 -25.04
N ARG A 239 17.80 -0.63 -25.81
CA ARG A 239 16.60 0.23 -25.82
C ARG A 239 15.42 -0.36 -25.05
N ARG A 240 15.62 -1.51 -24.40
CA ARG A 240 14.59 -2.22 -23.64
C ARG A 240 14.45 -1.60 -22.24
N LEU A 241 13.32 -0.95 -22.01
CA LEU A 241 12.99 -0.23 -20.77
C LEU A 241 11.83 -0.92 -20.07
N ALA A 242 12.05 -1.42 -18.87
CA ALA A 242 10.95 -1.85 -18.01
C ALA A 242 10.20 -0.62 -17.48
N VAL A 243 8.87 -0.70 -17.39
CA VAL A 243 8.02 0.37 -16.82
C VAL A 243 6.96 -0.29 -15.95
N ASP A 244 6.86 0.14 -14.68
CA ASP A 244 5.87 -0.42 -13.75
C ASP A 244 4.45 0.10 -14.03
N ARG A 245 4.31 1.38 -14.22
CA ARG A 245 3.11 2.07 -14.70
C ARG A 245 3.48 3.43 -15.28
N ILE A 246 2.66 3.96 -16.18
CA ILE A 246 2.87 5.27 -16.80
C ILE A 246 1.56 5.81 -17.38
N GLU A 247 1.38 7.12 -17.37
CA GLU A 247 0.31 7.79 -18.09
C GLU A 247 0.42 7.60 -19.61
N VAL A 248 -0.71 7.51 -20.29
CA VAL A 248 -0.80 7.23 -21.75
C VAL A 248 0.06 8.19 -22.58
N ALA A 249 0.10 9.48 -22.20
CA ALA A 249 0.91 10.47 -22.91
C ALA A 249 2.41 10.14 -22.84
N GLY A 250 2.88 9.68 -21.68
CA GLY A 250 4.27 9.24 -21.50
C GLY A 250 4.61 8.00 -22.30
N LEU A 251 3.72 6.99 -22.29
CA LEU A 251 3.89 5.78 -23.07
C LEU A 251 4.06 6.09 -24.56
N ARG A 252 3.15 6.89 -25.13
CA ARG A 252 3.22 7.32 -26.54
C ARG A 252 4.48 8.12 -26.87
N ALA A 253 4.94 8.94 -25.93
CA ALA A 253 6.15 9.73 -26.13
C ALA A 253 7.42 8.88 -26.14
N LEU A 254 7.50 7.84 -25.31
CA LEU A 254 8.59 6.85 -25.32
C LEU A 254 8.58 5.99 -26.59
N ASP A 255 7.41 5.52 -26.99
CA ASP A 255 7.22 4.74 -28.21
C ASP A 255 7.67 5.52 -29.45
N ALA A 256 7.35 6.82 -29.53
CA ALA A 256 7.79 7.70 -30.62
C ALA A 256 9.32 7.88 -30.70
N LEU A 257 10.07 7.55 -29.63
CA LEU A 257 11.53 7.55 -29.59
C LEU A 257 12.12 6.15 -29.81
N ALA A 258 11.32 5.19 -30.23
CA ALA A 258 11.68 3.78 -30.44
C ALA A 258 12.33 3.15 -29.19
N VAL A 259 11.79 3.45 -28.00
CA VAL A 259 12.08 2.76 -26.76
C VAL A 259 11.20 1.52 -26.69
N GLU A 260 11.80 0.35 -26.55
CA GLU A 260 11.06 -0.91 -26.39
C GLU A 260 10.56 -1.03 -24.94
N ILE A 261 9.26 -0.88 -24.74
CA ILE A 261 8.64 -0.93 -23.41
C ILE A 261 8.39 -2.38 -23.01
N CYS A 262 8.92 -2.77 -21.84
CA CYS A 262 8.73 -4.06 -21.19
C CYS A 262 7.95 -3.92 -19.88
N SER A 263 7.37 -5.01 -19.38
CA SER A 263 6.70 -5.02 -18.07
C SER A 263 7.70 -4.76 -16.94
N GLY A 264 7.47 -3.71 -16.16
CA GLY A 264 8.26 -3.40 -14.97
C GLY A 264 7.73 -4.09 -13.72
N GLN A 265 6.46 -4.49 -13.69
CA GLN A 265 5.88 -5.20 -12.55
C GLN A 265 6.58 -6.53 -12.31
N GLU A 266 6.86 -7.30 -13.35
CA GLU A 266 7.61 -8.54 -13.21
C GLU A 266 9.01 -8.31 -12.58
N VAL A 267 9.70 -7.25 -12.99
CA VAL A 267 11.02 -6.88 -12.43
C VAL A 267 10.91 -6.55 -10.95
N THR A 268 9.95 -5.73 -10.55
CA THR A 268 9.79 -5.27 -9.18
C THR A 268 9.30 -6.38 -8.26
N GLU A 269 8.36 -7.19 -8.69
CA GLU A 269 7.86 -8.33 -7.90
C GLU A 269 8.98 -9.34 -7.62
N PHE A 270 9.76 -9.76 -8.63
CA PHE A 270 10.89 -10.67 -8.42
C PHE A 270 12.06 -10.02 -7.65
N ALA A 271 12.23 -8.70 -7.72
CA ALA A 271 13.21 -8.01 -6.89
C ALA A 271 12.81 -8.06 -5.41
N ARG A 272 11.53 -7.76 -5.08
CA ARG A 272 11.01 -7.71 -3.72
C ARG A 272 10.80 -9.09 -3.09
N MET A 273 10.53 -10.12 -3.89
CA MET A 273 10.15 -11.46 -3.45
C MET A 273 11.07 -12.05 -2.36
N ILE A 274 12.37 -11.86 -2.46
CA ILE A 274 13.36 -12.39 -1.50
C ILE A 274 13.87 -11.27 -0.60
N LYS A 275 13.61 -11.37 0.69
CA LYS A 275 14.00 -10.39 1.70
C LYS A 275 15.45 -10.57 2.14
N GLY A 276 16.19 -9.45 2.19
CA GLY A 276 17.54 -9.42 2.75
C GLY A 276 17.53 -9.43 4.29
N PRO A 277 18.70 -9.68 4.92
CA PRO A 277 18.78 -9.78 6.37
C PRO A 277 18.26 -8.54 7.12
N ASP A 278 18.57 -7.34 6.62
CA ASP A 278 18.09 -6.11 7.25
C ASP A 278 16.62 -5.80 6.91
N GLU A 279 16.08 -6.29 5.78
CA GLU A 279 14.63 -6.24 5.54
C GLU A 279 13.88 -7.14 6.52
N ILE A 280 14.42 -8.34 6.81
CA ILE A 280 13.84 -9.25 7.81
C ILE A 280 13.84 -8.61 9.20
N LYS A 281 14.92 -7.90 9.60
CA LYS A 281 14.94 -7.13 10.85
C LYS A 281 13.86 -6.03 10.84
N ALA A 282 13.74 -5.29 9.74
CA ALA A 282 12.70 -4.27 9.58
C ALA A 282 11.30 -4.86 9.72
N MET A 283 11.03 -6.02 9.11
CA MET A 283 9.75 -6.72 9.22
C MET A 283 9.46 -7.14 10.66
N ARG A 284 10.41 -7.73 11.37
CA ARG A 284 10.23 -8.11 12.80
C ARG A 284 9.90 -6.89 13.67
N CYS A 285 10.57 -5.76 13.44
CA CYS A 285 10.28 -4.50 14.11
C CYS A 285 8.89 -3.97 13.80
N ALA A 286 8.48 -4.02 12.53
CA ALA A 286 7.14 -3.59 12.10
C ALA A 286 6.04 -4.48 12.69
N VAL A 287 6.23 -5.81 12.67
CA VAL A 287 5.31 -6.77 13.27
C VAL A 287 5.13 -6.50 14.76
N ALA A 288 6.22 -6.34 15.53
CA ALA A 288 6.14 -6.03 16.96
C ALA A 288 5.36 -4.73 17.23
N SER A 289 5.57 -3.69 16.41
CA SER A 289 4.82 -2.44 16.50
C SER A 289 3.34 -2.59 16.14
N CYS A 290 3.03 -3.41 15.16
CA CYS A 290 1.66 -3.75 14.75
C CYS A 290 0.95 -4.52 15.87
N GLU A 291 1.56 -5.56 16.43
CA GLU A 291 0.98 -6.36 17.51
C GLU A 291 0.70 -5.52 18.77
N ALA A 292 1.60 -4.60 19.12
CA ALA A 292 1.36 -3.64 20.18
C ALA A 292 0.18 -2.71 19.88
N SER A 293 0.00 -2.31 18.61
CA SER A 293 -1.14 -1.50 18.16
C SER A 293 -2.45 -2.30 18.16
N ILE A 294 -2.40 -3.58 17.78
CA ILE A 294 -3.52 -4.52 17.87
C ILE A 294 -3.94 -4.73 19.34
N ALA A 295 -2.99 -4.81 20.27
CA ALA A 295 -3.31 -4.91 21.69
C ALA A 295 -4.07 -3.66 22.20
N GLU A 296 -3.71 -2.46 21.74
CA GLU A 296 -4.45 -1.22 22.03
C GLU A 296 -5.85 -1.26 21.39
N MET A 297 -5.96 -1.74 20.16
CA MET A 297 -7.25 -1.92 19.46
C MET A 297 -8.15 -2.91 20.21
N HIS A 298 -7.61 -4.04 20.68
CA HIS A 298 -8.34 -5.05 21.46
C HIS A 298 -8.85 -4.47 22.78
N GLN A 299 -8.03 -3.65 23.48
CA GLN A 299 -8.46 -2.95 24.69
C GLN A 299 -9.57 -1.92 24.44
N ALA A 300 -9.67 -1.36 23.24
CA ALA A 300 -10.73 -0.45 22.84
C ALA A 300 -12.06 -1.16 22.55
N LEU A 301 -12.05 -2.49 22.33
CA LEU A 301 -13.23 -3.28 21.98
C LEU A 301 -14.21 -3.35 23.17
N ARG A 302 -15.36 -2.73 22.99
CA ARG A 302 -16.46 -2.69 23.99
C ARG A 302 -17.80 -2.39 23.33
N ALA A 303 -18.87 -2.82 23.96
CA ALA A 303 -20.21 -2.39 23.57
C ALA A 303 -20.34 -0.87 23.66
N GLY A 304 -21.07 -0.29 22.72
CA GLY A 304 -21.27 1.14 22.59
C GLY A 304 -20.18 1.87 21.79
N ALA A 305 -19.02 1.26 21.53
CA ALA A 305 -18.06 1.79 20.56
C ALA A 305 -18.54 1.54 19.13
N THR A 306 -18.11 2.35 18.18
CA THR A 306 -18.33 2.08 16.76
C THR A 306 -17.16 1.26 16.17
N GLU A 307 -17.38 0.60 15.04
CA GLU A 307 -16.30 -0.04 14.28
C GLU A 307 -15.17 0.96 13.97
N ASN A 308 -15.54 2.21 13.64
CA ASN A 308 -14.58 3.27 13.40
C ASN A 308 -13.73 3.62 14.63
N ASP A 309 -14.31 3.58 15.85
CA ASP A 309 -13.53 3.81 17.09
C ASP A 309 -12.47 2.73 17.29
N ILE A 310 -12.83 1.47 16.99
CA ILE A 310 -11.90 0.34 17.11
C ILE A 310 -10.79 0.45 16.06
N TRP A 311 -11.14 0.75 14.81
CA TRP A 311 -10.16 0.94 13.73
C TRP A 311 -9.22 2.12 13.99
N ALA A 312 -9.75 3.22 14.52
CA ALA A 312 -8.95 4.40 14.87
C ALA A 312 -7.88 4.09 15.94
N ALA A 313 -8.15 3.16 16.87
CA ALA A 313 -7.18 2.75 17.88
C ALA A 313 -5.95 2.06 17.23
N LEU A 314 -6.16 1.16 16.25
CA LEU A 314 -5.09 0.53 15.48
C LEU A 314 -4.25 1.58 14.74
N HIS A 315 -4.92 2.49 14.02
CA HIS A 315 -4.24 3.55 13.27
C HIS A 315 -3.41 4.47 14.18
N SER A 316 -3.99 4.88 15.33
CA SER A 316 -3.29 5.69 16.32
C SER A 316 -2.07 4.97 16.88
N GLY A 317 -2.19 3.67 17.20
CA GLY A 317 -1.10 2.83 17.68
C GLY A 317 0.06 2.76 16.68
N ASN A 318 -0.25 2.56 15.39
CA ASN A 318 0.74 2.52 14.31
C ASN A 318 1.51 3.85 14.18
N ILE A 319 0.78 4.98 14.06
CA ILE A 319 1.40 6.31 13.90
C ILE A 319 2.26 6.69 15.10
N ARG A 320 1.84 6.37 16.32
CA ARG A 320 2.61 6.65 17.54
C ARG A 320 3.95 5.92 17.60
N ARG A 321 4.07 4.78 16.89
CA ARG A 321 5.31 3.98 16.77
C ARG A 321 6.15 4.35 15.56
N GLY A 322 5.67 5.29 14.73
CA GLY A 322 6.35 5.73 13.51
C GLY A 322 6.05 4.87 12.29
N GLY A 323 4.92 4.16 12.32
CA GLY A 323 4.33 3.55 11.14
C GLY A 323 3.69 4.62 10.24
N GLU A 324 3.27 4.26 9.05
CA GLU A 324 2.94 5.21 8.00
C GLU A 324 1.43 5.32 7.78
N TRP A 325 0.80 4.32 7.19
CA TRP A 325 -0.65 4.28 6.95
C TRP A 325 -1.16 2.84 7.03
N ILE A 326 -2.45 2.67 6.88
CA ILE A 326 -3.11 1.37 6.73
C ILE A 326 -3.76 1.38 5.35
N GLU A 327 -3.46 0.39 4.50
CA GLU A 327 -3.90 0.38 3.10
C GLU A 327 -5.40 0.17 2.96
N THR A 328 -5.98 -0.60 3.87
CA THR A 328 -7.41 -0.91 3.88
C THR A 328 -8.09 -0.38 5.13
N ARG A 329 -9.38 -0.67 5.28
CA ARG A 329 -10.16 -0.45 6.50
C ARG A 329 -10.98 -1.69 6.83
N ILE A 330 -10.46 -2.88 6.48
CA ILE A 330 -11.20 -4.13 6.59
C ILE A 330 -11.39 -4.49 8.06
N LEU A 331 -12.50 -4.09 8.59
CA LEU A 331 -13.02 -4.44 9.91
C LEU A 331 -14.53 -4.41 9.86
N SER A 332 -15.16 -5.45 10.38
CA SER A 332 -16.59 -5.53 10.47
C SER A 332 -17.03 -6.24 11.75
N SER A 333 -18.28 -6.03 12.17
CA SER A 333 -18.80 -6.58 13.41
C SER A 333 -20.20 -7.14 13.26
N GLY A 334 -20.54 -8.13 14.10
CA GLY A 334 -21.84 -8.82 14.11
C GLY A 334 -22.19 -9.36 12.72
N PRO A 335 -23.42 -9.14 12.22
CA PRO A 335 -23.85 -9.70 10.92
C PRO A 335 -23.09 -9.12 9.70
N ARG A 336 -22.27 -8.10 9.89
CA ARG A 336 -21.40 -7.57 8.82
C ARG A 336 -20.09 -8.35 8.64
N THR A 337 -19.77 -9.28 9.54
CA THR A 337 -18.60 -10.15 9.36
C THR A 337 -18.80 -11.17 8.24
N ASN A 338 -20.03 -11.39 7.78
CA ASN A 338 -20.36 -12.29 6.68
C ASN A 338 -21.36 -11.63 5.71
N PRO A 339 -21.04 -11.47 4.40
CA PRO A 339 -19.78 -11.84 3.75
C PRO A 339 -18.61 -10.90 4.08
N TRP A 340 -17.38 -11.31 3.75
CA TRP A 340 -16.14 -10.57 4.00
C TRP A 340 -15.97 -9.32 3.10
N PHE A 341 -14.86 -8.62 3.25
CA PHE A 341 -14.46 -7.39 2.54
C PHE A 341 -15.30 -6.16 2.87
N GLN A 342 -15.80 -6.06 4.11
CA GLN A 342 -16.52 -4.87 4.56
C GLN A 342 -15.59 -3.97 5.37
N GLU A 343 -15.54 -2.70 4.99
CA GLU A 343 -14.76 -1.68 5.70
C GLU A 343 -15.49 -1.21 6.98
N SER A 344 -14.70 -0.74 7.95
CA SER A 344 -15.21 -0.19 9.21
C SER A 344 -16.14 0.99 8.97
N GLY A 345 -17.26 0.99 9.70
CA GLY A 345 -18.34 1.96 9.57
C GLY A 345 -18.80 2.55 10.90
N PRO A 346 -19.92 3.30 10.88
CA PRO A 346 -20.52 3.88 12.08
C PRO A 346 -21.36 2.87 12.90
N ARG A 347 -21.35 1.57 12.56
CA ARG A 347 -22.09 0.56 13.33
C ARG A 347 -21.60 0.54 14.78
N VAL A 348 -22.54 0.60 15.71
CA VAL A 348 -22.30 0.47 17.14
C VAL A 348 -22.25 -1.01 17.52
N LEU A 349 -21.20 -1.42 18.22
CA LEU A 349 -21.01 -2.78 18.69
C LEU A 349 -21.91 -3.07 19.90
N ASN A 350 -22.42 -4.29 19.95
CA ASN A 350 -23.16 -4.82 21.11
C ASN A 350 -22.36 -5.92 21.78
N ASP A 351 -22.69 -6.21 23.04
CA ASP A 351 -22.16 -7.39 23.72
C ASP A 351 -22.51 -8.67 22.95
N GLY A 352 -21.52 -9.53 22.73
CA GLY A 352 -21.64 -10.77 21.96
C GLY A 352 -21.47 -10.62 20.45
N ASP A 353 -21.33 -9.39 19.92
CA ASP A 353 -20.98 -9.23 18.51
C ASP A 353 -19.60 -9.84 18.23
N LEU A 354 -19.51 -10.64 17.20
CA LEU A 354 -18.23 -11.03 16.60
C LEU A 354 -17.63 -9.80 15.91
N LEU A 355 -16.34 -9.57 16.09
CA LEU A 355 -15.58 -8.59 15.33
C LEU A 355 -14.46 -9.34 14.60
N SER A 356 -14.31 -9.11 13.30
CA SER A 356 -13.20 -9.64 12.47
C SER A 356 -12.53 -8.48 11.74
N PHE A 357 -11.20 -8.54 11.64
CA PHE A 357 -10.41 -7.49 10.99
C PHE A 357 -9.20 -8.07 10.25
N ASP A 358 -8.68 -7.25 9.33
CA ASP A 358 -7.46 -7.47 8.56
C ASP A 358 -6.60 -6.22 8.63
N THR A 359 -5.27 -6.35 8.76
CA THR A 359 -4.48 -5.16 9.07
C THR A 359 -3.98 -4.42 7.85
N ASP A 360 -3.43 -5.05 6.83
CA ASP A 360 -2.77 -4.37 5.69
C ASP A 360 -1.99 -3.10 6.14
N LEU A 361 -1.28 -3.20 7.26
CA LEU A 361 -0.75 -2.05 7.98
C LEU A 361 0.68 -1.77 7.51
N ILE A 362 0.90 -0.59 6.93
CA ILE A 362 2.25 -0.13 6.61
C ILE A 362 2.88 0.46 7.88
N GLY A 363 3.71 -0.36 8.48
CA GLY A 363 4.38 -0.08 9.76
C GLY A 363 5.69 0.68 9.60
N THR A 364 6.52 0.55 10.60
CA THR A 364 7.85 1.15 10.63
C THR A 364 8.71 0.65 9.47
N TYR A 365 9.57 1.51 8.94
CA TYR A 365 10.40 1.26 7.76
C TYR A 365 9.62 0.97 6.47
N GLY A 366 8.29 1.25 6.46
CA GLY A 366 7.41 0.98 5.34
C GLY A 366 7.14 -0.50 5.08
N MET A 367 7.38 -1.35 6.07
CA MET A 367 7.06 -2.76 5.97
C MET A 367 5.58 -3.00 6.21
N CYS A 368 4.94 -3.70 5.29
CA CYS A 368 3.58 -4.18 5.46
C CYS A 368 3.55 -5.28 6.53
N VAL A 369 2.60 -5.17 7.42
CA VAL A 369 2.25 -6.22 8.39
C VAL A 369 0.82 -6.58 8.14
N ASP A 370 0.63 -7.81 7.75
CA ASP A 370 -0.67 -8.34 7.45
C ASP A 370 -1.01 -9.52 8.33
N MET A 371 -2.04 -9.34 9.12
CA MET A 371 -2.55 -10.34 10.04
C MET A 371 -4.00 -10.06 10.43
N SER A 372 -4.75 -11.14 10.60
CA SER A 372 -6.16 -11.05 10.95
C SER A 372 -6.47 -11.79 12.23
N ARG A 373 -7.39 -11.24 13.03
CA ARG A 373 -7.97 -11.89 14.20
C ARG A 373 -9.47 -11.64 14.27
N SER A 374 -10.13 -12.49 15.03
CA SER A 374 -11.56 -12.36 15.32
C SER A 374 -11.78 -12.47 16.82
N TRP A 375 -12.62 -11.60 17.39
CA TRP A 375 -12.89 -11.48 18.83
C TRP A 375 -14.38 -11.34 19.12
N ILE A 376 -14.78 -11.60 20.37
CA ILE A 376 -16.13 -11.32 20.85
C ILE A 376 -16.15 -10.01 21.66
N CYS A 377 -17.04 -9.11 21.30
CA CYS A 377 -17.28 -7.88 22.04
C CYS A 377 -17.91 -8.18 23.41
N GLY A 378 -17.47 -7.47 24.46
CA GLY A 378 -18.03 -7.56 25.80
C GLY A 378 -17.60 -8.76 26.65
N GLY A 379 -16.66 -9.58 26.17
CA GLY A 379 -16.10 -10.71 26.91
C GLY A 379 -17.12 -11.82 27.21
N LEU A 380 -18.15 -11.94 26.40
CA LEU A 380 -19.10 -13.07 26.47
C LEU A 380 -18.51 -14.31 25.83
N GLU A 381 -19.03 -15.49 26.22
CA GLU A 381 -18.68 -16.74 25.56
C GLU A 381 -19.15 -16.75 24.10
N PRO A 382 -18.29 -17.15 23.14
CA PRO A 382 -18.69 -17.35 21.75
C PRO A 382 -19.80 -18.39 21.64
N THR A 383 -20.72 -18.20 20.71
CA THR A 383 -21.75 -19.19 20.39
C THR A 383 -21.13 -20.48 19.84
N ALA A 384 -21.87 -21.58 19.87
CA ALA A 384 -21.40 -22.85 19.31
C ALA A 384 -21.07 -22.72 17.81
N GLU A 385 -21.81 -21.89 17.07
CA GLU A 385 -21.55 -21.65 15.65
C GLU A 385 -20.27 -20.83 15.44
N GLN A 386 -20.05 -19.77 16.20
CA GLN A 386 -18.82 -18.97 16.16
C GLN A 386 -17.60 -19.83 16.50
N LYS A 387 -17.70 -20.69 17.53
CA LYS A 387 -16.64 -21.66 17.87
C LYS A 387 -16.38 -22.64 16.72
N ARG A 388 -17.41 -23.14 16.07
CA ARG A 388 -17.29 -24.05 14.92
C ARG A 388 -16.56 -23.41 13.76
N LEU A 389 -16.97 -22.20 13.35
CA LEU A 389 -16.35 -21.46 12.25
C LEU A 389 -14.89 -21.11 12.58
N TYR A 390 -14.63 -20.68 13.81
CA TYR A 390 -13.28 -20.33 14.26
C TYR A 390 -12.33 -21.53 14.22
N ARG A 391 -12.76 -22.69 14.69
CA ARG A 391 -11.97 -23.92 14.64
C ARG A 391 -11.62 -24.30 13.19
N ILE A 392 -12.56 -24.19 12.27
CA ILE A 392 -12.29 -24.45 10.84
C ILE A 392 -11.23 -23.48 10.30
N ALA A 393 -11.34 -22.20 10.62
CA ALA A 393 -10.37 -21.19 10.20
C ALA A 393 -8.99 -21.45 10.86
N HIS A 394 -8.96 -21.73 12.16
CA HIS A 394 -7.74 -22.05 12.89
C HIS A 394 -7.04 -23.30 12.33
N ASP A 395 -7.78 -24.39 12.12
CA ASP A 395 -7.24 -25.62 11.55
C ASP A 395 -6.69 -25.38 10.14
N HIS A 396 -7.34 -24.50 9.36
CA HIS A 396 -6.87 -24.08 8.04
C HIS A 396 -5.51 -23.38 8.13
N ILE A 397 -5.37 -22.40 9.04
CA ILE A 397 -4.10 -21.70 9.26
C ILE A 397 -2.99 -22.65 9.70
N ILE A 398 -3.25 -23.48 10.71
CA ILE A 398 -2.23 -24.40 11.23
C ILE A 398 -1.80 -25.39 10.16
N HIS A 399 -2.75 -26.07 9.52
CA HIS A 399 -2.44 -27.07 8.48
C HIS A 399 -1.63 -26.45 7.32
N ASN A 400 -2.07 -25.28 6.82
CA ASN A 400 -1.42 -24.66 5.68
C ASN A 400 -0.04 -24.08 6.06
N THR A 401 0.15 -23.60 7.27
CA THR A 401 1.46 -23.17 7.78
C THR A 401 2.46 -24.33 7.79
N GLU A 402 2.05 -25.53 8.20
CA GLU A 402 2.92 -26.73 8.24
C GLU A 402 3.38 -27.22 6.86
N LEU A 403 2.70 -26.82 5.79
CA LEU A 403 3.10 -27.12 4.41
C LEU A 403 4.29 -26.29 3.92
N ILE A 404 4.61 -25.19 4.61
CA ILE A 404 5.63 -24.23 4.16
C ILE A 404 7.04 -24.78 4.35
N LYS A 405 7.72 -25.02 3.24
CA LYS A 405 9.14 -25.42 3.17
C LYS A 405 9.76 -24.90 1.89
N PRO A 406 11.08 -24.60 1.88
CA PRO A 406 11.76 -24.24 0.65
C PRO A 406 11.66 -25.36 -0.40
N GLY A 407 11.49 -25.00 -1.66
CA GLY A 407 11.36 -25.93 -2.79
C GLY A 407 9.95 -26.53 -2.99
N VAL A 408 8.98 -26.23 -2.12
CA VAL A 408 7.58 -26.65 -2.33
C VAL A 408 6.97 -25.80 -3.43
N ARG A 409 6.35 -26.44 -4.41
CA ARG A 409 5.71 -25.76 -5.55
C ARG A 409 4.37 -25.15 -5.14
N PHE A 410 4.01 -24.03 -5.76
CA PHE A 410 2.73 -23.35 -5.48
C PHE A 410 1.53 -24.28 -5.75
N THR A 411 1.56 -25.01 -6.85
CA THR A 411 0.53 -26.02 -7.18
C THR A 411 0.46 -27.15 -6.16
N GLU A 412 1.57 -27.51 -5.51
CA GLU A 412 1.60 -28.51 -4.45
C GLU A 412 0.95 -27.97 -3.16
N LEU A 413 1.22 -26.70 -2.79
CA LEU A 413 0.54 -26.03 -1.68
C LEU A 413 -0.97 -26.03 -1.91
N THR A 414 -1.43 -25.61 -3.09
CA THR A 414 -2.84 -25.64 -3.47
C THR A 414 -3.44 -27.05 -3.36
N ALA A 415 -2.74 -28.06 -3.86
CA ALA A 415 -3.25 -29.44 -3.87
C ALA A 415 -3.38 -30.04 -2.47
N LYS A 416 -2.46 -29.69 -1.55
CA LYS A 416 -2.39 -30.19 -0.17
C LYS A 416 -3.11 -29.29 0.85
N ALA A 417 -3.57 -28.12 0.47
CA ALA A 417 -4.22 -27.17 1.37
C ALA A 417 -5.40 -27.78 2.11
N HIS A 418 -5.62 -27.32 3.32
CA HIS A 418 -6.80 -27.66 4.12
C HIS A 418 -8.09 -27.36 3.35
N ARG A 419 -9.00 -28.34 3.31
CA ARG A 419 -10.25 -28.23 2.56
C ARG A 419 -11.34 -27.61 3.42
N LEU A 420 -11.87 -26.48 2.98
CA LEU A 420 -13.05 -25.90 3.62
C LEU A 420 -14.28 -26.79 3.43
N PRO A 421 -15.19 -26.83 4.43
CA PRO A 421 -16.51 -27.45 4.27
C PRO A 421 -17.25 -26.88 3.06
N GLU A 422 -18.07 -27.68 2.42
CA GLU A 422 -18.79 -27.26 1.20
C GLU A 422 -19.66 -26.02 1.42
N SER A 423 -20.29 -25.90 2.59
CA SER A 423 -21.10 -24.74 2.97
C SER A 423 -20.32 -23.41 3.02
N CYS A 424 -19.01 -23.46 3.22
CA CYS A 424 -18.12 -22.30 3.32
C CYS A 424 -17.38 -21.99 2.01
N ARG A 425 -17.26 -22.95 1.09
CA ARG A 425 -16.40 -22.80 -0.12
C ARG A 425 -16.79 -21.66 -1.02
N ALA A 426 -18.08 -21.36 -1.15
CA ALA A 426 -18.56 -20.28 -2.01
C ALA A 426 -18.14 -18.88 -1.51
N GLN A 427 -17.85 -18.77 -0.22
CA GLN A 427 -17.39 -17.54 0.41
C GLN A 427 -15.91 -17.58 0.84
N ARG A 428 -15.13 -18.57 0.36
CA ARG A 428 -13.69 -18.66 0.64
C ARG A 428 -12.98 -17.36 0.32
N TYR A 429 -11.87 -17.10 0.97
CA TYR A 429 -11.01 -15.97 0.66
C TYR A 429 -10.42 -16.07 -0.76
N GLY A 430 -9.82 -15.00 -1.25
CA GLY A 430 -9.28 -14.95 -2.61
C GLY A 430 -8.04 -15.81 -2.81
N VAL A 431 -7.26 -16.06 -1.76
CA VAL A 431 -5.99 -16.80 -1.80
C VAL A 431 -5.83 -17.66 -0.55
N LEU A 432 -4.90 -18.63 -0.62
CA LEU A 432 -4.43 -19.43 0.53
C LEU A 432 -3.23 -18.78 1.18
N TYR A 433 -2.39 -18.20 0.34
CA TYR A 433 -1.15 -17.52 0.73
C TYR A 433 -0.87 -16.39 -0.26
N HIS A 434 -0.28 -15.31 0.22
CA HIS A 434 0.34 -14.30 -0.63
C HIS A 434 1.69 -13.86 -0.05
N GLY A 435 2.52 -13.26 -0.90
CA GLY A 435 3.76 -12.63 -0.48
C GLY A 435 3.48 -11.30 0.20
N VAL A 436 4.38 -10.89 1.10
CA VAL A 436 4.27 -9.61 1.80
C VAL A 436 5.65 -8.97 1.94
N GLY A 437 5.69 -7.65 1.85
CA GLY A 437 6.94 -6.88 1.95
C GLY A 437 6.68 -5.40 2.22
N LEU A 438 6.71 -4.55 1.20
CA LEU A 438 6.25 -3.15 1.30
C LEU A 438 4.73 -3.03 1.11
N CYS A 439 4.09 -4.04 0.58
CA CYS A 439 2.67 -4.25 0.38
C CYS A 439 2.45 -5.76 0.23
N ASP A 440 1.27 -6.17 -0.19
CA ASP A 440 1.04 -7.51 -0.73
C ASP A 440 1.84 -7.69 -2.01
N GLU A 441 2.56 -8.79 -2.10
CA GLU A 441 3.54 -9.03 -3.15
C GLU A 441 3.40 -10.44 -3.72
N TYR A 442 4.13 -10.73 -4.79
CA TYR A 442 4.28 -12.09 -5.32
C TYR A 442 4.93 -13.03 -4.27
N PRO A 443 4.44 -14.27 -4.15
CA PRO A 443 3.42 -14.94 -4.94
C PRO A 443 1.99 -14.76 -4.40
N SER A 444 0.97 -15.05 -5.23
CA SER A 444 -0.42 -15.21 -4.83
C SER A 444 -0.86 -16.64 -5.12
N ILE A 445 -1.07 -17.46 -4.08
CA ILE A 445 -1.31 -18.90 -4.19
C ILE A 445 -2.79 -19.19 -3.94
N ARG A 446 -3.44 -19.75 -4.95
CA ARG A 446 -4.89 -19.86 -5.02
C ARG A 446 -5.44 -21.14 -4.40
N TYR A 447 -6.73 -21.07 -4.03
CA TYR A 447 -7.50 -22.26 -3.70
C TYR A 447 -7.60 -23.21 -4.91
N PRO A 448 -7.83 -24.52 -4.68
CA PRO A 448 -7.95 -25.49 -5.77
C PRO A 448 -9.04 -25.14 -6.79
N GLU A 449 -10.12 -24.53 -6.32
CA GLU A 449 -11.25 -24.09 -7.14
C GLU A 449 -10.88 -22.99 -8.13
N ASP A 450 -9.82 -22.22 -7.83
CA ASP A 450 -9.39 -21.06 -8.60
C ASP A 450 -8.08 -21.31 -9.39
N LEU A 451 -7.48 -22.50 -9.22
CA LEU A 451 -6.16 -22.82 -9.77
C LEU A 451 -6.12 -22.75 -11.30
N GLU A 452 -7.16 -23.23 -11.98
CA GLU A 452 -7.23 -23.24 -13.43
C GLU A 452 -7.27 -21.81 -14.01
N SER A 453 -7.94 -20.88 -13.32
CA SER A 453 -8.15 -19.53 -13.81
C SER A 453 -7.04 -18.56 -13.42
N TYR A 454 -6.43 -18.74 -12.25
CA TYR A 454 -5.52 -17.77 -11.63
C TYR A 454 -4.21 -18.37 -11.14
N GLY A 455 -4.08 -19.70 -11.15
CA GLY A 455 -2.87 -20.36 -10.70
C GLY A 455 -1.71 -20.19 -11.69
N TYR A 456 -0.51 -20.21 -11.16
CA TYR A 456 0.73 -20.19 -11.94
C TYR A 456 1.83 -20.98 -11.24
N GLU A 457 2.87 -21.32 -11.99
CA GLU A 457 3.98 -22.11 -11.50
C GLU A 457 4.99 -21.25 -10.75
N GLY A 458 5.58 -21.87 -9.74
CA GLY A 458 6.63 -21.30 -8.91
C GLY A 458 6.92 -22.21 -7.74
N GLU A 459 7.94 -21.87 -6.97
CA GLU A 459 8.33 -22.60 -5.77
C GLU A 459 8.72 -21.65 -4.64
N LEU A 460 8.53 -22.09 -3.40
CA LEU A 460 8.96 -21.36 -2.23
C LEU A 460 10.48 -21.32 -2.13
N GLN A 461 11.03 -20.13 -1.89
CA GLN A 461 12.46 -19.92 -1.72
C GLN A 461 12.75 -19.34 -0.33
N PRO A 462 13.90 -19.68 0.28
CA PRO A 462 14.32 -19.02 1.51
C PRO A 462 14.40 -17.49 1.34
N GLY A 463 13.88 -16.78 2.33
CA GLY A 463 13.78 -15.31 2.29
C GLY A 463 12.47 -14.78 1.73
N MET A 464 11.57 -15.63 1.22
CA MET A 464 10.19 -15.21 0.95
C MET A 464 9.47 -14.97 2.28
N ALA A 465 8.76 -13.85 2.40
CA ALA A 465 7.81 -13.62 3.46
C ALA A 465 6.40 -13.79 2.91
N LEU A 466 5.57 -14.52 3.66
CA LEU A 466 4.23 -14.92 3.22
C LEU A 466 3.21 -14.66 4.32
N CYS A 467 2.00 -14.35 3.92
CA CYS A 467 0.81 -14.46 4.74
C CYS A 467 0.10 -15.79 4.48
N VAL A 468 -0.40 -16.40 5.54
CA VAL A 468 -1.23 -17.62 5.51
C VAL A 468 -2.57 -17.24 6.09
N GLU A 469 -3.62 -17.33 5.30
CA GLU A 469 -4.89 -16.72 5.64
C GLU A 469 -6.10 -17.60 5.34
N ALA A 470 -7.18 -17.33 6.08
CA ALA A 470 -8.45 -18.01 5.94
C ALA A 470 -9.61 -17.06 6.26
N TYR A 471 -10.62 -17.10 5.43
CA TYR A 471 -11.95 -16.61 5.78
C TYR A 471 -12.93 -17.79 5.78
N VAL A 472 -13.73 -17.90 6.85
CA VAL A 472 -14.72 -18.96 7.02
C VAL A 472 -16.07 -18.37 7.42
N GLY A 473 -17.02 -18.41 6.50
CA GLY A 473 -18.40 -18.00 6.67
C GLY A 473 -19.30 -18.83 5.75
N GLU A 474 -20.51 -19.11 6.15
CA GLU A 474 -21.48 -19.86 5.33
C GLU A 474 -22.38 -18.93 4.52
N VAL A 475 -22.78 -19.36 3.34
CA VAL A 475 -23.75 -18.60 2.53
C VAL A 475 -25.06 -18.44 3.30
N GLY A 476 -25.44 -17.17 3.54
CA GLY A 476 -26.63 -16.84 4.33
C GLY A 476 -26.46 -16.97 5.85
N GLY A 477 -25.24 -17.31 6.31
CA GLY A 477 -24.87 -17.32 7.74
C GLY A 477 -24.75 -15.89 8.29
N GLN A 478 -24.74 -15.78 9.61
CA GLN A 478 -24.63 -14.47 10.31
C GLN A 478 -23.19 -14.06 10.54
N ASP A 479 -22.32 -15.01 10.84
CA ASP A 479 -20.96 -14.78 11.31
C ASP A 479 -19.92 -15.23 10.27
N GLY A 480 -18.77 -14.54 10.23
CA GLY A 480 -17.62 -14.88 9.44
C GLY A 480 -16.32 -14.61 10.19
N ILE A 481 -15.45 -15.62 10.22
CA ILE A 481 -14.16 -15.58 10.90
C ILE A 481 -13.06 -15.33 9.87
N LYS A 482 -12.20 -14.34 10.12
CA LYS A 482 -10.96 -14.09 9.37
C LYS A 482 -9.76 -14.28 10.31
N LEU A 483 -8.85 -15.16 9.93
CA LEU A 483 -7.60 -15.41 10.63
C LEU A 483 -6.44 -15.40 9.66
N GLU A 484 -5.29 -14.91 10.12
CA GLU A 484 -4.10 -14.79 9.30
C GLU A 484 -2.84 -14.66 10.14
N ASN A 485 -1.74 -15.22 9.63
CA ASN A 485 -0.40 -15.06 10.18
C ASN A 485 0.61 -14.76 9.08
N GLN A 486 1.57 -13.89 9.39
CA GLN A 486 2.73 -13.61 8.55
C GLN A 486 3.93 -14.46 8.98
N LEU A 487 4.65 -15.01 8.02
CA LEU A 487 5.80 -15.88 8.24
C LEU A 487 6.93 -15.65 7.25
N LEU A 488 8.10 -16.16 7.57
CA LEU A 488 9.29 -16.15 6.73
C LEU A 488 9.66 -17.59 6.34
N VAL A 489 9.88 -17.83 5.05
CA VAL A 489 10.44 -19.10 4.58
C VAL A 489 11.94 -19.12 4.92
N THR A 490 12.37 -20.12 5.70
CA THR A 490 13.76 -20.30 6.12
C THR A 490 14.49 -21.30 5.21
N GLN A 491 15.74 -21.61 5.50
CA GLN A 491 16.51 -22.63 4.76
C GLN A 491 15.96 -24.04 4.92
N THR A 492 15.19 -24.33 5.99
CA THR A 492 14.75 -25.68 6.35
C THR A 492 13.25 -25.83 6.58
N GLY A 493 12.51 -24.72 6.60
CA GLY A 493 11.07 -24.68 6.91
C GLY A 493 10.57 -23.26 6.92
N TYR A 494 9.94 -22.84 8.00
CA TYR A 494 9.42 -21.48 8.20
C TYR A 494 9.72 -20.96 9.61
N GLU A 495 9.58 -19.65 9.78
CA GLU A 495 9.57 -18.93 11.05
C GLU A 495 8.31 -18.06 11.08
N LEU A 496 7.48 -18.19 12.11
CA LEU A 496 6.39 -17.24 12.33
C LEU A 496 6.97 -15.87 12.69
N LEU A 497 6.50 -14.82 12.02
CA LEU A 497 6.83 -13.45 12.34
C LEU A 497 5.78 -12.84 13.27
N THR A 498 4.51 -13.19 13.10
CA THR A 498 3.39 -12.73 13.94
C THR A 498 3.16 -13.67 15.11
N HIS A 499 3.03 -13.10 16.30
CA HIS A 499 2.87 -13.84 17.56
C HIS A 499 1.65 -13.41 18.37
N TYR A 500 0.86 -12.44 17.90
CA TYR A 500 -0.39 -12.06 18.56
C TYR A 500 -1.30 -13.28 18.68
N PRO A 501 -1.78 -13.65 19.91
CA PRO A 501 -2.43 -14.93 20.12
C PRO A 501 -3.77 -15.04 19.37
N PHE A 502 -4.13 -16.26 19.03
CA PHE A 502 -5.51 -16.64 18.75
C PHE A 502 -6.33 -16.57 20.03
N ASP A 503 -7.64 -16.40 19.91
CA ASP A 503 -8.52 -16.29 21.08
C ASP A 503 -8.95 -17.69 21.55
N ASP A 504 -8.42 -18.09 22.70
CA ASP A 504 -8.68 -19.40 23.30
C ASP A 504 -10.15 -19.64 23.65
N SER A 505 -10.96 -18.60 23.83
CA SER A 505 -12.40 -18.72 24.12
C SER A 505 -13.17 -19.46 23.03
N PHE A 506 -12.68 -19.41 21.79
CA PHE A 506 -13.25 -20.15 20.68
C PHE A 506 -12.76 -21.60 20.60
N LEU A 507 -11.56 -21.86 21.08
CA LEU A 507 -10.87 -23.15 20.93
C LEU A 507 -11.14 -24.11 22.08
N LEU A 508 -11.29 -23.57 23.29
CA LEU A 508 -11.55 -24.37 24.48
C LEU A 508 -13.02 -24.81 24.55
N ASP A 509 -13.23 -26.09 24.83
CA ASP A 509 -14.56 -26.55 25.23
C ASP A 509 -14.79 -26.13 26.69
N THR A 510 -15.69 -25.19 26.91
CA THR A 510 -16.15 -24.89 28.26
C THR A 510 -16.72 -26.18 28.87
N LYS A 511 -16.08 -26.71 29.91
CA LYS A 511 -16.72 -27.78 30.70
C LYS A 511 -18.06 -27.25 31.16
N PRO A 512 -19.15 -28.02 31.01
CA PRO A 512 -20.40 -27.59 31.58
C PRO A 512 -20.17 -27.34 33.08
N THR A 513 -20.45 -26.13 33.50
CA THR A 513 -20.45 -25.76 34.92
C THR A 513 -21.41 -26.69 35.64
N PRO A 514 -21.01 -27.39 36.73
CA PRO A 514 -21.83 -28.38 37.41
C PRO A 514 -23.11 -27.78 38.00
#